data_2ec36fe4772d9699db068968af5ced07
#
_entry.id   2ec36fe4772d9699db068968af5ced07
#
_cell.length_a   1.000
_cell.length_b   1.000
_cell.length_c   1.000
_cell.angle_alpha   90.00
_cell.angle_beta   90.00
_cell.angle_gamma   90.00
#
_symmetry.space_group_name_H-M   'P 1'
#
loop_
_entity.id
_entity.type
_entity.pdbx_description
1 polymer ?
#
loop_
_entity_poly.entity_id
_entity_poly.type
_entity_poly.pdbx_seq_one_letter_code
_entity_poly.pdbx_strand_id
1 'polypeptide(L)'
;MEYSEIIVKRIQQLCQKKSCSINKLATMSGVKQSTLDNLMRGITKNPGIVSLHKIANAFSMTLAEFLDFEELNEYSFEDNSEE
;
A
#
# COMPACT_ATOMS: atom_id res chain seq x y z
N MET A 1 -2.00 -10.18 -11.49
CA MET A 1 -1.90 -9.65 -10.13
C MET A 1 -2.90 -8.53 -9.94
N GLU A 2 -3.65 -8.57 -8.87
CA GLU A 2 -4.64 -7.53 -8.63
C GLU A 2 -3.97 -6.23 -8.20
N TYR A 3 -4.67 -5.14 -8.47
CA TYR A 3 -4.15 -3.81 -8.19
C TYR A 3 -3.76 -3.65 -6.72
N SER A 4 -4.64 -4.11 -5.82
CA SER A 4 -4.36 -4.00 -4.38
C SER A 4 -3.15 -4.82 -3.96
N GLU A 5 -2.89 -5.93 -4.63
CA GLU A 5 -1.71 -6.75 -4.33
C GLU A 5 -0.41 -6.01 -4.61
N ILE A 6 -0.42 -5.18 -5.64
CA ILE A 6 0.75 -4.38 -5.99
C ILE A 6 1.04 -3.38 -4.89
N ILE A 7 -0.01 -2.77 -4.34
CA ILE A 7 0.13 -1.82 -3.23
C ILE A 7 0.66 -2.54 -1.99
N VAL A 8 0.10 -3.72 -1.69
CA VAL A 8 0.54 -4.52 -0.54
C VAL A 8 2.03 -4.85 -0.66
N LYS A 9 2.45 -5.24 -1.85
CA LYS A 9 3.85 -5.59 -2.10
C LYS A 9 4.75 -4.38 -1.86
N ARG A 10 4.33 -3.20 -2.31
CA ARG A 10 5.07 -1.96 -2.08
C ARG A 10 5.24 -1.71 -0.58
N ILE A 11 4.15 -1.86 0.18
CA ILE A 11 4.19 -1.65 1.62
C ILE A 11 5.14 -2.66 2.27
N GLN A 12 5.07 -3.92 1.87
CA GLN A 12 5.95 -4.96 2.41
C GLN A 12 7.41 -4.63 2.15
N GLN A 13 7.72 -4.19 0.95
CA GLN A 13 9.10 -3.84 0.59
C GLN A 13 9.61 -2.67 1.41
N LEU A 14 8.76 -1.66 1.60
CA LEU A 14 9.16 -0.48 2.39
C LEU A 14 9.31 -0.83 3.87
N CYS A 15 8.43 -1.68 4.41
CA CYS A 15 8.57 -2.14 5.78
C CYS A 15 9.87 -2.91 5.97
N GLN A 16 10.20 -3.76 5.02
CA GLN A 16 11.43 -4.54 5.09
C GLN A 16 12.63 -3.63 5.04
N LYS A 17 12.62 -2.67 4.11
CA LYS A 17 13.72 -1.74 3.93
C LYS A 17 13.94 -0.88 5.18
N LYS A 18 12.85 -0.49 5.83
CA LYS A 18 12.91 0.40 7.00
C LYS A 18 12.85 -0.36 8.32
N SER A 19 12.88 -1.68 8.28
CA SER A 19 12.90 -2.55 9.45
C SER A 19 11.75 -2.26 10.41
N CYS A 20 10.54 -2.10 9.87
CA CYS A 20 9.36 -1.91 10.70
C CYS A 20 8.33 -2.99 10.43
N SER A 21 7.57 -3.33 11.47
CA SER A 21 6.48 -4.29 11.36
C SER A 21 5.22 -3.60 10.87
N ILE A 22 4.23 -4.39 10.46
CA ILE A 22 2.93 -3.86 10.07
C ILE A 22 2.26 -3.18 11.27
N ASN A 23 2.38 -3.76 12.47
CA ASN A 23 1.83 -3.13 13.68
C ASN A 23 2.47 -1.78 13.94
N LYS A 24 3.77 -1.69 13.77
CA LYS A 24 4.48 -0.43 13.94
C LYS A 24 4.03 0.58 12.89
N LEU A 25 3.83 0.13 11.66
CA LEU A 25 3.36 1.00 10.59
C LEU A 25 1.98 1.57 10.91
N ALA A 26 1.08 0.75 11.45
CA ALA A 26 -0.25 1.22 11.84
C ALA A 26 -0.13 2.35 12.87
N THR A 27 0.72 2.14 13.88
CA THR A 27 0.94 3.15 14.92
C THR A 27 1.51 4.43 14.32
N MET A 28 2.54 4.32 13.49
CA MET A 28 3.22 5.48 12.93
C MET A 28 2.36 6.25 11.94
N SER A 29 1.53 5.54 11.18
CA SER A 29 0.73 6.17 10.14
C SER A 29 -0.56 6.75 10.66
N GLY A 30 -1.05 6.26 11.81
CA GLY A 30 -2.36 6.64 12.30
C GLY A 30 -3.50 5.92 11.61
N VAL A 31 -3.20 4.95 10.76
CA VAL A 31 -4.21 4.10 10.15
C VAL A 31 -4.61 3.03 11.17
N LYS A 32 -5.91 2.77 11.29
CA LYS A 32 -6.38 1.76 12.22
C LYS A 32 -5.74 0.41 11.90
N GLN A 33 -5.38 -0.33 12.95
CA GLN A 33 -4.79 -1.65 12.79
C GLN A 33 -5.66 -2.54 11.92
N SER A 34 -6.98 -2.55 12.15
CA SER A 34 -7.88 -3.39 11.38
C SER A 34 -7.92 -3.00 9.90
N THR A 35 -7.85 -1.70 9.63
CA THR A 35 -7.82 -1.21 8.24
C THR A 35 -6.56 -1.69 7.53
N LEU A 36 -5.43 -1.57 8.19
CA LEU A 36 -4.16 -1.99 7.60
C LEU A 36 -4.11 -3.51 7.45
N ASP A 37 -4.58 -4.24 8.46
CA ASP A 37 -4.62 -5.71 8.38
C ASP A 37 -5.48 -6.17 7.21
N ASN A 38 -6.65 -5.56 7.03
CA ASN A 38 -7.54 -5.94 5.92
C ASN A 38 -6.89 -5.69 4.57
N LEU A 39 -6.16 -4.59 4.45
CA LEU A 39 -5.43 -4.31 3.22
C LEU A 39 -4.35 -5.36 2.99
N MET A 40 -3.54 -5.62 4.00
CA MET A 40 -2.40 -6.53 3.86
C MET A 40 -2.84 -7.97 3.60
N ARG A 41 -4.03 -8.34 4.07
CA ARG A 41 -4.57 -9.69 3.87
C ARG A 41 -5.33 -9.83 2.55
N GLY A 42 -5.43 -8.76 1.78
CA GLY A 42 -6.11 -8.81 0.49
C GLY A 42 -7.63 -8.70 0.58
N ILE A 43 -8.16 -8.35 1.75
CA ILE A 43 -9.60 -8.17 1.90
C ILE A 43 -10.04 -6.85 1.28
N THR A 44 -9.29 -5.79 1.52
CA THR A 44 -9.54 -4.48 0.93
C THR A 44 -8.97 -4.45 -0.47
N LYS A 45 -9.84 -4.33 -1.47
CA LYS A 45 -9.40 -4.33 -2.87
C LYS A 45 -9.13 -2.94 -3.41
N ASN A 46 -9.64 -1.93 -2.73
CA ASN A 46 -9.53 -0.56 -3.21
C ASN A 46 -9.24 0.36 -2.04
N PRO A 47 -7.98 0.40 -1.57
CA PRO A 47 -7.63 1.23 -0.41
C PRO A 47 -7.85 2.70 -0.72
N GLY A 48 -8.33 3.44 0.28
CA GLY A 48 -8.59 4.86 0.12
C GLY A 48 -7.31 5.66 0.03
N ILE A 49 -7.37 6.76 -0.71
CA ILE A 49 -6.18 7.58 -0.95
C ILE A 49 -5.66 8.20 0.35
N VAL A 50 -6.56 8.53 1.29
CA VAL A 50 -6.13 9.13 2.55
C VAL A 50 -5.31 8.13 3.35
N SER A 51 -5.74 6.86 3.38
CA SER A 51 -4.98 5.82 4.06
C SER A 51 -3.59 5.66 3.44
N LEU A 52 -3.52 5.66 2.12
CA LEU A 52 -2.23 5.54 1.43
C LEU A 52 -1.34 6.74 1.71
N HIS A 53 -1.93 7.93 1.79
CA HIS A 53 -1.18 9.13 2.10
C HIS A 53 -0.58 9.05 3.51
N LYS A 54 -1.37 8.59 4.47
CA LYS A 54 -0.88 8.42 5.84
C LYS A 54 0.25 7.40 5.90
N ILE A 55 0.11 6.31 5.15
CA ILE A 55 1.16 5.29 5.09
C ILE A 55 2.44 5.88 4.48
N ALA A 56 2.30 6.66 3.41
CA ALA A 56 3.46 7.30 2.79
C ALA A 56 4.18 8.20 3.79
N ASN A 57 3.41 9.01 4.53
CA ASN A 57 4.00 9.89 5.54
C ASN A 57 4.76 9.11 6.60
N ALA A 58 4.24 7.95 7.00
CA ALA A 58 4.93 7.12 7.99
C ALA A 58 6.29 6.65 7.48
N PHE A 59 6.43 6.49 6.18
CA PHE A 59 7.71 6.13 5.56
C PHE A 59 8.55 7.35 5.21
N SER A 60 8.14 8.54 5.64
CA SER A 60 8.81 9.80 5.30
C SER A 60 8.83 10.06 3.80
N MET A 61 7.76 9.69 3.13
CA MET A 61 7.61 9.88 1.70
C MET A 61 6.39 10.74 1.42
N THR A 62 6.43 11.44 0.30
CA THR A 62 5.20 12.06 -0.21
C THR A 62 4.31 10.97 -0.79
N LEU A 63 3.04 11.27 -0.95
CA LEU A 63 2.13 10.32 -1.59
C LEU A 63 2.61 9.99 -3.00
N ALA A 64 3.07 11.00 -3.73
CA ALA A 64 3.58 10.80 -5.09
C ALA A 64 4.77 9.84 -5.10
N GLU A 65 5.70 10.01 -4.16
CA GLU A 65 6.87 9.13 -4.07
C GLU A 65 6.46 7.70 -3.73
N PHE A 66 5.49 7.55 -2.84
CA PHE A 66 5.01 6.23 -2.46
C PHE A 66 4.41 5.49 -3.66
N LEU A 67 3.68 6.21 -4.50
CA LEU A 67 2.99 5.61 -5.64
C LEU A 67 3.87 5.48 -6.87
N ASP A 68 5.07 6.06 -6.85
CA ASP A 68 5.95 6.06 -8.01
C ASP A 68 6.85 4.84 -7.97
N PHE A 69 6.32 3.70 -8.43
CA PHE A 69 7.13 2.49 -8.59
C PHE A 69 6.65 1.75 -9.82
N GLU A 70 7.56 0.95 -10.37
CA GLU A 70 7.41 0.41 -11.72
C GLU A 70 6.14 -0.42 -11.88
N GLU A 71 5.87 -1.31 -10.96
CA GLU A 71 4.73 -2.22 -11.08
C GLU A 71 3.42 -1.45 -11.14
N LEU A 72 3.32 -0.35 -10.40
CA LEU A 72 2.12 0.47 -10.42
C LEU A 72 2.05 1.31 -11.67
N ASN A 73 3.18 1.91 -12.03
CA ASN A 73 3.23 2.80 -13.20
C ASN A 73 2.91 2.07 -14.50
N GLU A 74 3.30 0.80 -14.58
CA GLU A 74 3.14 0.00 -15.79
C GLU A 74 1.94 -0.94 -15.72
N TYR A 75 1.11 -0.79 -14.70
CA TYR A 75 -0.06 -1.65 -14.55
C TYR A 75 -1.00 -1.48 -15.75
N SER A 76 -1.46 -2.60 -16.30
CA SER A 76 -2.35 -2.58 -17.46
C SER A 76 -3.75 -3.00 -17.02
N PHE A 77 -4.70 -2.07 -17.15
CA PHE A 77 -6.10 -2.38 -16.86
C PHE A 77 -6.73 -3.24 -17.95
N GLU A 78 -6.11 -3.28 -19.11
CA GLU A 78 -6.64 -4.09 -20.20
C GLU A 78 -6.57 -5.58 -19.88
N ASP A 79 -5.57 -5.98 -19.09
CA ASP A 79 -5.43 -7.39 -18.72
C ASP A 79 -6.52 -7.85 -17.77
N ASN A 80 -7.27 -6.91 -17.20
CA ASN A 80 -8.31 -7.18 -16.23
C ASN A 80 -9.69 -6.74 -16.72
N SER A 81 -9.81 -6.48 -17.99
CA SER A 81 -11.01 -5.85 -18.52
C SER A 81 -12.17 -6.82 -18.71
N GLU A 82 -11.93 -8.08 -18.63
CA GLU A 82 -12.99 -9.07 -18.86
C GLU A 82 -14.03 -9.15 -17.77
N GLU A 83 -13.74 -8.64 -16.58
CA GLU A 83 -14.70 -8.74 -15.49
C GLU A 83 -15.88 -7.79 -15.60
#